data_b94f4f80df2646fb573ceb66a2232c97
#
_entry.id   b94f4f80df2646fb573ceb66a2232c97
#
_cell.length_a   1.000
_cell.length_b   1.000
_cell.length_c   1.000
_cell.angle_alpha   90.00
_cell.angle_beta   90.00
_cell.angle_gamma   90.00
#
_symmetry.space_group_name_H-M   'P 1'
#
loop_
_entity.id
_entity.type
_entity.pdbx_description
1 polymer ?
#
loop_
_entity_poly.entity_id
_entity_poly.type
_entity_poly.pdbx_seq_one_letter_code
_entity_poly.pdbx_strand_id
1 'polypeptide(L)'
;MNNIDQTELDKFEKMAATWWDPNGSFKPIHLLNPLRLDYIQQKSNGLFGKKVLDVGCGGGILSEAMAKAGANVTSIDMTTEPLEIARKHADESGLTIDYRQTTIEDFVQNQTASHAEKFDVITCMEMLEHVPDPLSIIQSCKALLKPDGVLFFSTINRTFKAYMLVIIGAEYVLKILPKGTHEFEKFIKPAELLNWCDMADLRCQEMKGYHFNPVTEKFWLNNDVSCNYIAMLK
;
A
#
# COMPACT_ATOMS: atom_id res chain seq x y z
N MET A 1 16.39 15.76 -3.82
CA MET A 1 16.53 14.57 -4.69
C MET A 1 15.17 13.93 -4.76
N ASN A 2 14.73 13.51 -5.97
CA ASN A 2 13.45 12.80 -6.06
C ASN A 2 13.57 11.45 -5.34
N ASN A 3 12.62 11.15 -4.46
CA ASN A 3 12.53 9.88 -3.73
C ASN A 3 11.93 8.77 -4.61
N ILE A 4 12.56 8.54 -5.76
CA ILE A 4 12.08 7.65 -6.82
C ILE A 4 13.19 6.70 -7.24
N ASP A 5 12.89 5.39 -7.28
CA ASP A 5 13.70 4.37 -7.94
C ASP A 5 13.09 4.07 -9.33
N GLN A 6 13.71 4.59 -10.39
CA GLN A 6 13.22 4.43 -11.75
C GLN A 6 13.13 2.95 -12.17
N THR A 7 14.03 2.10 -11.67
CA THR A 7 14.01 0.66 -11.99
C THR A 7 12.76 -0.01 -11.41
N GLU A 8 12.33 0.40 -10.22
CA GLU A 8 11.08 -0.09 -9.62
C GLU A 8 9.87 0.38 -10.41
N LEU A 9 9.79 1.67 -10.79
CA LEU A 9 8.70 2.18 -11.61
C LEU A 9 8.58 1.40 -12.92
N ASP A 10 9.70 1.17 -13.62
CA ASP A 10 9.73 0.43 -14.88
C ASP A 10 9.25 -1.03 -14.75
N LYS A 11 9.43 -1.66 -13.58
CA LYS A 11 8.87 -2.99 -13.30
C LYS A 11 7.34 -2.95 -13.25
N PHE A 12 6.76 -2.01 -12.52
CA PHE A 12 5.30 -1.88 -12.39
C PHE A 12 4.63 -1.44 -13.69
N GLU A 13 5.24 -0.54 -14.46
CA GLU A 13 4.77 -0.15 -15.79
C GLU A 13 4.60 -1.38 -16.70
N LYS A 14 5.59 -2.27 -16.75
CA LYS A 14 5.55 -3.48 -17.58
C LYS A 14 4.47 -4.48 -17.17
N MET A 15 4.07 -4.49 -15.90
CA MET A 15 3.07 -5.42 -15.38
C MET A 15 1.65 -4.85 -15.44
N ALA A 16 1.49 -3.58 -15.76
CA ALA A 16 0.23 -2.85 -15.69
C ALA A 16 -0.95 -3.55 -16.38
N ALA A 17 -0.75 -4.07 -17.60
CA ALA A 17 -1.81 -4.69 -18.40
C ALA A 17 -2.53 -5.87 -17.71
N THR A 18 -1.90 -6.51 -16.73
CA THR A 18 -2.48 -7.66 -16.00
C THR A 18 -2.97 -7.32 -14.60
N TRP A 19 -3.02 -6.03 -14.23
CA TRP A 19 -3.31 -5.60 -12.86
C TRP A 19 -4.65 -6.10 -12.32
N TRP A 20 -5.68 -6.08 -13.16
CA TRP A 20 -7.03 -6.52 -12.82
C TRP A 20 -7.35 -7.96 -13.26
N ASP A 21 -6.37 -8.70 -13.79
CA ASP A 21 -6.54 -10.14 -14.04
C ASP A 21 -6.46 -10.92 -12.72
N PRO A 22 -7.56 -11.51 -12.20
CA PRO A 22 -7.57 -12.23 -10.95
C PRO A 22 -6.72 -13.52 -10.97
N ASN A 23 -6.28 -13.95 -12.15
CA ASN A 23 -5.39 -15.10 -12.34
C ASN A 23 -3.98 -14.70 -12.79
N GLY A 24 -3.75 -13.39 -12.96
CA GLY A 24 -2.47 -12.80 -13.36
C GLY A 24 -1.47 -12.66 -12.22
N SER A 25 -0.42 -11.87 -12.47
CA SER A 25 0.67 -11.61 -11.51
C SER A 25 0.20 -10.94 -10.21
N PHE A 26 -0.95 -10.26 -10.22
CA PHE A 26 -1.52 -9.59 -9.05
C PHE A 26 -2.58 -10.42 -8.30
N LYS A 27 -2.76 -11.72 -8.66
CA LYS A 27 -3.66 -12.64 -7.94
C LYS A 27 -3.49 -12.59 -6.42
N PRO A 28 -2.27 -12.60 -5.84
CA PRO A 28 -2.11 -12.51 -4.39
C PRO A 28 -2.70 -11.24 -3.78
N ILE A 29 -2.61 -10.11 -4.49
CA ILE A 29 -3.17 -8.83 -4.04
C ILE A 29 -4.69 -8.89 -4.09
N HIS A 30 -5.29 -9.43 -5.14
CA HIS A 30 -6.73 -9.63 -5.23
C HIS A 30 -7.27 -10.49 -4.09
N LEU A 31 -6.58 -11.60 -3.76
CA LEU A 31 -6.96 -12.48 -2.65
C LEU A 31 -6.79 -11.83 -1.26
N LEU A 32 -5.76 -10.98 -1.11
CA LEU A 32 -5.46 -10.30 0.14
C LEU A 32 -6.35 -9.07 0.39
N ASN A 33 -6.79 -8.40 -0.67
CA ASN A 33 -7.47 -7.11 -0.59
C ASN A 33 -8.73 -7.10 0.28
N PRO A 34 -9.62 -8.12 0.26
CA PRO A 34 -10.77 -8.16 1.18
C PRO A 34 -10.36 -8.11 2.66
N LEU A 35 -9.31 -8.84 3.03
CA LEU A 35 -8.79 -8.85 4.41
C LEU A 35 -8.18 -7.49 4.81
N ARG A 36 -7.46 -6.82 3.87
CA ARG A 36 -6.95 -5.46 4.07
C ARG A 36 -8.09 -4.48 4.31
N LEU A 37 -9.09 -4.49 3.43
CA LEU A 37 -10.26 -3.61 3.55
C LEU A 37 -10.99 -3.82 4.88
N ASP A 38 -11.27 -5.05 5.27
CA ASP A 38 -11.95 -5.38 6.53
C ASP A 38 -11.16 -4.84 7.74
N TYR A 39 -9.84 -5.05 7.75
CA TYR A 39 -8.99 -4.54 8.81
C TYR A 39 -8.98 -3.01 8.88
N ILE A 40 -8.83 -2.34 7.72
CA ILE A 40 -8.86 -0.87 7.62
C ILE A 40 -10.21 -0.34 8.10
N GLN A 41 -11.33 -0.90 7.66
CA GLN A 41 -12.67 -0.49 8.08
C GLN A 41 -12.87 -0.66 9.58
N GLN A 42 -12.47 -1.80 10.13
CA GLN A 42 -12.59 -2.08 11.56
C GLN A 42 -11.80 -1.07 12.40
N LYS A 43 -10.55 -0.79 12.02
CA LYS A 43 -9.65 0.09 12.78
C LYS A 43 -9.92 1.56 12.60
N SER A 44 -10.57 1.94 11.52
CA SER A 44 -10.99 3.32 11.25
C SER A 44 -12.46 3.60 11.60
N ASN A 45 -13.18 2.67 12.24
CA ASN A 45 -14.62 2.80 12.54
C ASN A 45 -15.47 3.08 11.29
N GLY A 46 -15.28 2.27 10.24
CA GLY A 46 -15.90 2.42 8.93
C GLY A 46 -15.21 3.46 8.04
N LEU A 47 -15.58 3.45 6.76
CA LEU A 47 -15.00 4.35 5.75
C LEU A 47 -16.03 5.30 5.14
N PHE A 48 -17.33 5.08 5.37
CA PHE A 48 -18.38 5.87 4.77
C PHE A 48 -18.23 7.37 5.07
N GLY A 49 -18.18 8.18 4.01
CA GLY A 49 -18.02 9.63 4.08
C GLY A 49 -16.64 10.14 4.48
N LYS A 50 -15.68 9.26 4.81
CA LYS A 50 -14.32 9.64 5.17
C LYS A 50 -13.50 10.05 3.96
N LYS A 51 -12.60 11.02 4.14
CA LYS A 51 -11.55 11.33 3.18
C LYS A 51 -10.40 10.34 3.36
N VAL A 52 -10.08 9.61 2.31
CA VAL A 52 -9.03 8.58 2.30
C VAL A 52 -7.98 8.93 1.26
N LEU A 53 -6.70 8.82 1.64
CA LEU A 53 -5.57 8.90 0.71
C LEU A 53 -4.94 7.51 0.59
N ASP A 54 -4.83 7.01 -0.65
CA ASP A 54 -4.11 5.78 -0.98
C ASP A 54 -2.78 6.12 -1.66
N VAL A 55 -1.66 5.86 -0.99
CA VAL A 55 -0.30 6.24 -1.42
C VAL A 55 0.38 5.03 -2.05
N GLY A 56 0.84 5.17 -3.30
CA GLY A 56 1.35 4.04 -4.08
C GLY A 56 0.22 3.10 -4.48
N CYS A 57 -0.88 3.67 -5.01
CA CYS A 57 -2.11 2.92 -5.28
C CYS A 57 -2.00 1.92 -6.44
N GLY A 58 -0.98 2.05 -7.30
CA GLY A 58 -0.81 1.26 -8.51
C GLY A 58 -2.08 1.26 -9.37
N GLY A 59 -2.55 0.07 -9.76
CA GLY A 59 -3.79 -0.08 -10.54
C GLY A 59 -5.10 0.03 -9.75
N GLY A 60 -5.08 0.52 -8.49
CA GLY A 60 -6.27 0.97 -7.76
C GLY A 60 -7.13 -0.10 -7.08
N ILE A 61 -6.64 -1.33 -6.89
CA ILE A 61 -7.44 -2.43 -6.30
C ILE A 61 -7.96 -2.08 -4.90
N LEU A 62 -7.12 -1.51 -4.01
CA LEU A 62 -7.54 -1.10 -2.68
C LEU A 62 -8.36 0.19 -2.73
N SER A 63 -7.96 1.14 -3.57
CA SER A 63 -8.68 2.40 -3.78
C SER A 63 -10.14 2.19 -4.14
N GLU A 64 -10.43 1.29 -5.10
CA GLU A 64 -11.80 0.95 -5.47
C GLU A 64 -12.57 0.25 -4.35
N ALA A 65 -11.91 -0.65 -3.62
CA ALA A 65 -12.54 -1.33 -2.50
C ALA A 65 -12.95 -0.34 -1.39
N MET A 66 -12.12 0.67 -1.12
CA MET A 66 -12.43 1.75 -0.17
C MET A 66 -13.52 2.68 -0.69
N ALA A 67 -13.53 3.00 -1.99
CA ALA A 67 -14.59 3.79 -2.62
C ALA A 67 -15.95 3.06 -2.59
N LYS A 68 -15.96 1.75 -2.88
CA LYS A 68 -17.14 0.87 -2.73
C LYS A 68 -17.67 0.82 -1.30
N ALA A 69 -16.80 1.00 -0.31
CA ALA A 69 -17.16 1.12 1.11
C ALA A 69 -17.66 2.53 1.50
N GLY A 70 -17.82 3.44 0.53
CA GLY A 70 -18.37 4.78 0.71
C GLY A 70 -17.35 5.85 1.10
N ALA A 71 -16.05 5.61 0.96
CA ALA A 71 -15.02 6.62 1.16
C ALA A 71 -14.96 7.61 0.00
N ASN A 72 -14.53 8.85 0.31
CA ASN A 72 -14.08 9.81 -0.68
C ASN A 72 -12.56 9.60 -0.88
N VAL A 73 -12.18 8.90 -1.94
CA VAL A 73 -10.82 8.41 -2.15
C VAL A 73 -10.05 9.33 -3.08
N THR A 74 -8.89 9.80 -2.62
CA THR A 74 -7.79 10.33 -3.44
C THR A 74 -6.70 9.28 -3.48
N SER A 75 -6.17 8.99 -4.67
CA SER A 75 -5.15 7.95 -4.86
C SER A 75 -3.99 8.52 -5.65
N ILE A 76 -2.78 8.31 -5.17
CA ILE A 76 -1.57 8.83 -5.79
C ILE A 76 -0.59 7.69 -6.12
N ASP A 77 0.04 7.81 -7.29
CA ASP A 77 1.10 6.93 -7.74
C ASP A 77 2.02 7.69 -8.70
N MET A 78 3.25 7.21 -8.90
CA MET A 78 4.18 7.78 -9.87
C MET A 78 4.09 7.13 -11.24
N THR A 79 3.54 5.93 -11.31
CA THR A 79 3.42 5.17 -12.55
C THR A 79 2.30 5.70 -13.45
N THR A 80 2.50 5.67 -14.76
CA THR A 80 1.53 6.16 -15.75
C THR A 80 0.51 5.07 -16.10
N GLU A 81 1.00 3.92 -16.61
CA GLU A 81 0.16 2.83 -17.10
C GLU A 81 -0.74 2.23 -16.01
N PRO A 82 -0.24 1.93 -14.78
CA PRO A 82 -1.10 1.47 -13.70
C PRO A 82 -2.21 2.46 -13.36
N LEU A 83 -1.92 3.78 -13.32
CA LEU A 83 -2.93 4.80 -13.06
C LEU A 83 -3.98 4.92 -14.17
N GLU A 84 -3.59 4.76 -15.44
CA GLU A 84 -4.55 4.77 -16.56
C GLU A 84 -5.49 3.57 -16.46
N ILE A 85 -4.95 2.40 -16.11
CA ILE A 85 -5.74 1.19 -15.85
C ILE A 85 -6.67 1.39 -14.66
N ALA A 86 -6.17 2.00 -13.56
CA ALA A 86 -7.00 2.30 -12.39
C ALA A 86 -8.17 3.22 -12.74
N ARG A 87 -7.94 4.30 -13.49
CA ARG A 87 -9.00 5.21 -13.95
C ARG A 87 -10.04 4.48 -14.79
N LYS A 88 -9.58 3.73 -15.80
CA LYS A 88 -10.46 2.98 -16.68
C LYS A 88 -11.34 1.99 -15.92
N HIS A 89 -10.76 1.21 -15.00
CA HIS A 89 -11.50 0.22 -14.24
C HIS A 89 -12.50 0.87 -13.26
N ALA A 90 -12.11 1.98 -12.63
CA ALA A 90 -13.02 2.75 -11.77
C ALA A 90 -14.22 3.30 -12.56
N ASP A 91 -14.00 3.84 -13.77
CA ASP A 91 -15.06 4.31 -14.66
C ASP A 91 -16.00 3.16 -15.06
N GLU A 92 -15.46 2.00 -15.44
CA GLU A 92 -16.23 0.79 -15.74
C GLU A 92 -17.04 0.28 -14.54
N SER A 93 -16.51 0.47 -13.33
CA SER A 93 -17.17 0.15 -12.06
C SER A 93 -18.18 1.21 -11.57
N GLY A 94 -18.30 2.35 -12.28
CA GLY A 94 -19.15 3.47 -11.89
C GLY A 94 -18.68 4.18 -10.61
N LEU A 95 -17.39 4.19 -10.32
CA LEU A 95 -16.81 4.80 -9.14
C LEU A 95 -16.12 6.12 -9.48
N THR A 96 -16.24 7.08 -8.56
CA THR A 96 -15.52 8.35 -8.63
C THR A 96 -14.35 8.32 -7.65
N ILE A 97 -13.13 8.25 -8.18
CA ILE A 97 -11.88 8.25 -7.42
C ILE A 97 -10.95 9.31 -8.03
N ASP A 98 -10.34 10.13 -7.20
CA ASP A 98 -9.39 11.16 -7.64
C ASP A 98 -7.98 10.56 -7.76
N TYR A 99 -7.64 10.08 -8.96
CA TYR A 99 -6.31 9.54 -9.27
C TYR A 99 -5.35 10.63 -9.74
N ARG A 100 -4.23 10.82 -9.05
CA ARG A 100 -3.21 11.81 -9.38
C ARG A 100 -1.84 11.15 -9.58
N GLN A 101 -1.16 11.52 -10.67
CA GLN A 101 0.23 11.11 -10.90
C GLN A 101 1.17 12.09 -10.20
N THR A 102 1.61 11.73 -9.01
CA THR A 102 2.48 12.59 -8.17
C THR A 102 3.15 11.77 -7.08
N THR A 103 4.30 12.24 -6.58
CA THR A 103 4.85 11.77 -5.30
C THR A 103 4.04 12.34 -4.15
N ILE A 104 4.09 11.70 -2.98
CA ILE A 104 3.44 12.25 -1.79
C ILE A 104 4.13 13.53 -1.32
N GLU A 105 5.44 13.64 -1.49
CA GLU A 105 6.22 14.84 -1.16
C GLU A 105 5.77 16.03 -2.00
N ASP A 106 5.65 15.85 -3.32
CA ASP A 106 5.14 16.89 -4.22
C ASP A 106 3.68 17.22 -3.92
N PHE A 107 2.88 16.21 -3.57
CA PHE A 107 1.49 16.40 -3.16
C PHE A 107 1.40 17.29 -1.91
N VAL A 108 2.28 17.10 -0.92
CA VAL A 108 2.39 17.96 0.28
C VAL A 108 2.84 19.38 -0.10
N GLN A 109 3.90 19.50 -0.92
CA GLN A 109 4.48 20.80 -1.30
C GLN A 109 3.53 21.67 -2.12
N ASN A 110 2.72 21.05 -2.97
CA ASN A 110 1.77 21.76 -3.83
C ASN A 110 0.50 22.22 -3.10
N GLN A 111 0.35 21.88 -1.81
CA GLN A 111 -0.75 22.39 -0.99
C GLN A 111 -0.48 23.82 -0.52
N THR A 112 -1.42 24.70 -0.75
CA THR A 112 -1.37 26.05 -0.18
C THR A 112 -1.89 26.03 1.26
N ALA A 113 -1.37 26.92 2.11
CA ALA A 113 -1.75 27.00 3.53
C ALA A 113 -3.26 27.19 3.76
N SER A 114 -3.97 27.77 2.79
CA SER A 114 -5.42 28.02 2.84
C SER A 114 -6.26 26.82 2.37
N HIS A 115 -5.66 25.82 1.72
CA HIS A 115 -6.35 24.66 1.13
C HIS A 115 -5.60 23.36 1.41
N ALA A 116 -5.00 23.25 2.59
CA ALA A 116 -4.31 22.02 3.00
C ALA A 116 -5.32 20.88 3.15
N GLU A 117 -5.28 19.95 2.21
CA GLU A 117 -6.11 18.73 2.24
C GLU A 117 -5.62 17.78 3.33
N LYS A 118 -6.49 17.33 4.20
CA LYS A 118 -6.19 16.40 5.29
C LYS A 118 -7.15 15.22 5.22
N PHE A 119 -6.61 14.04 5.56
CA PHE A 119 -7.30 12.77 5.41
C PHE A 119 -7.63 12.13 6.77
N ASP A 120 -8.78 11.49 6.84
CA ASP A 120 -9.22 10.70 7.99
C ASP A 120 -8.46 9.38 8.07
N VAL A 121 -8.16 8.81 6.89
CA VAL A 121 -7.44 7.55 6.74
C VAL A 121 -6.40 7.71 5.64
N ILE A 122 -5.19 7.22 5.90
CA ILE A 122 -4.15 7.11 4.87
C ILE A 122 -3.71 5.65 4.79
N THR A 123 -3.58 5.13 3.59
CA THR A 123 -3.04 3.80 3.31
C THR A 123 -1.78 3.92 2.46
N CYS A 124 -0.77 3.12 2.77
CA CYS A 124 0.46 2.98 1.99
C CYS A 124 0.89 1.50 2.07
N MET A 125 0.47 0.71 1.06
CA MET A 125 0.55 -0.74 1.10
C MET A 125 1.62 -1.24 0.12
N GLU A 126 2.60 -2.02 0.63
CA GLU A 126 3.68 -2.62 -0.15
C GLU A 126 4.39 -1.58 -1.06
N MET A 127 4.71 -0.41 -0.52
CA MET A 127 5.31 0.69 -1.27
C MET A 127 6.64 1.16 -0.68
N LEU A 128 6.77 1.13 0.66
CA LEU A 128 7.94 1.65 1.36
C LEU A 128 9.25 0.95 0.98
N GLU A 129 9.21 -0.33 0.62
CA GLU A 129 10.34 -1.12 0.15
C GLU A 129 10.82 -0.74 -1.27
N HIS A 130 10.04 0.04 -2.01
CA HIS A 130 10.33 0.43 -3.39
C HIS A 130 10.87 1.84 -3.52
N VAL A 131 11.06 2.57 -2.41
CA VAL A 131 11.57 3.95 -2.40
C VAL A 131 12.93 4.06 -1.73
N PRO A 132 13.80 4.99 -2.18
CA PRO A 132 15.11 5.23 -1.56
C PRO A 132 15.04 5.73 -0.12
N ASP A 133 14.04 6.54 0.23
CA ASP A 133 13.87 7.16 1.56
C ASP A 133 12.44 6.95 2.11
N PRO A 134 12.19 5.82 2.80
CA PRO A 134 10.90 5.55 3.44
C PRO A 134 10.51 6.59 4.51
N LEU A 135 11.48 7.20 5.20
CA LEU A 135 11.20 8.20 6.23
C LEU A 135 10.52 9.45 5.62
N SER A 136 10.95 9.90 4.45
CA SER A 136 10.32 11.01 3.73
C SER A 136 8.84 10.74 3.44
N ILE A 137 8.50 9.51 2.99
CA ILE A 137 7.11 9.09 2.76
C ILE A 137 6.31 9.14 4.05
N ILE A 138 6.85 8.58 5.14
CA ILE A 138 6.18 8.53 6.45
C ILE A 138 5.91 9.93 6.99
N GLN A 139 6.88 10.84 6.89
CA GLN A 139 6.73 12.25 7.30
C GLN A 139 5.66 12.97 6.45
N SER A 140 5.65 12.72 5.15
CA SER A 140 4.64 13.28 4.23
C SER A 140 3.24 12.74 4.54
N CYS A 141 3.09 11.44 4.83
CA CYS A 141 1.82 10.88 5.31
C CYS A 141 1.35 11.55 6.60
N LYS A 142 2.25 11.72 7.58
CA LYS A 142 1.92 12.43 8.84
C LYS A 142 1.47 13.87 8.58
N ALA A 143 2.15 14.57 7.67
CA ALA A 143 1.79 15.93 7.31
C ALA A 143 0.38 16.06 6.73
N LEU A 144 -0.14 15.01 6.07
CA LEU A 144 -1.48 14.96 5.47
C LEU A 144 -2.54 14.34 6.38
N LEU A 145 -2.15 13.71 7.49
CA LEU A 145 -3.07 13.06 8.40
C LEU A 145 -3.81 14.09 9.27
N LYS A 146 -5.12 13.91 9.47
CA LYS A 146 -5.88 14.68 10.48
C LYS A 146 -5.41 14.32 11.89
N PRO A 147 -5.64 15.20 12.90
CA PRO A 147 -5.25 14.91 14.29
C PRO A 147 -5.79 13.58 14.83
N ASP A 148 -7.04 13.21 14.49
CA ASP A 148 -7.68 11.95 14.88
C ASP A 148 -7.63 10.89 13.78
N GLY A 149 -6.84 11.12 12.73
CA GLY A 149 -6.70 10.22 11.59
C GLY A 149 -5.96 8.94 11.94
N VAL A 150 -6.09 7.96 11.05
CA VAL A 150 -5.44 6.65 11.15
C VAL A 150 -4.62 6.39 9.90
N LEU A 151 -3.39 5.93 10.09
CA LEU A 151 -2.47 5.60 9.01
C LEU A 151 -2.15 4.11 9.03
N PHE A 152 -2.11 3.50 7.85
CA PHE A 152 -1.75 2.10 7.68
C PHE A 152 -0.55 1.97 6.75
N PHE A 153 0.48 1.27 7.21
CA PHE A 153 1.57 0.79 6.36
C PHE A 153 1.55 -0.73 6.29
N SER A 154 1.85 -1.30 5.14
CA SER A 154 2.20 -2.72 5.04
C SER A 154 3.46 -2.91 4.22
N THR A 155 4.23 -3.93 4.54
CA THR A 155 5.47 -4.29 3.86
C THR A 155 5.93 -5.70 4.23
N ILE A 156 6.97 -6.18 3.58
CA ILE A 156 7.59 -7.49 3.81
C ILE A 156 8.70 -7.36 4.85
N ASN A 157 8.72 -8.26 5.84
CA ASN A 157 9.74 -8.26 6.88
C ASN A 157 11.06 -8.87 6.36
N ARG A 158 12.20 -8.24 6.66
CA ARG A 158 13.54 -8.74 6.31
C ARG A 158 13.98 -9.88 7.23
N THR A 159 13.42 -11.08 7.00
CA THR A 159 13.73 -12.32 7.70
C THR A 159 14.05 -13.46 6.73
N PHE A 160 14.76 -14.47 7.21
CA PHE A 160 15.00 -15.67 6.41
C PHE A 160 13.70 -16.39 6.02
N LYS A 161 12.68 -16.37 6.89
CA LYS A 161 11.36 -16.92 6.60
C LYS A 161 10.69 -16.19 5.43
N ALA A 162 10.72 -14.85 5.43
CA ALA A 162 10.17 -14.05 4.33
C ALA A 162 10.94 -14.31 3.02
N TYR A 163 12.27 -14.38 3.07
CA TYR A 163 13.08 -14.75 1.91
C TYR A 163 12.64 -16.09 1.31
N MET A 164 12.50 -17.12 2.14
CA MET A 164 12.11 -18.46 1.69
C MET A 164 10.67 -18.51 1.13
N LEU A 165 9.73 -17.78 1.75
CA LEU A 165 8.32 -17.84 1.34
C LEU A 165 8.02 -16.90 0.16
N VAL A 166 8.50 -15.66 0.20
CA VAL A 166 8.17 -14.64 -0.79
C VAL A 166 9.06 -14.78 -2.04
N ILE A 167 10.38 -14.86 -1.85
CA ILE A 167 11.29 -14.95 -3.01
C ILE A 167 11.33 -16.38 -3.53
N ILE A 168 11.77 -17.36 -2.71
CA ILE A 168 11.93 -18.73 -3.21
C ILE A 168 10.56 -19.38 -3.49
N GLY A 169 9.62 -19.23 -2.56
CA GLY A 169 8.29 -19.85 -2.66
C GLY A 169 7.45 -19.25 -3.78
N ALA A 170 7.19 -17.95 -3.73
CA ALA A 170 6.25 -17.31 -4.67
C ALA A 170 6.85 -17.07 -6.06
N GLU A 171 8.13 -16.66 -6.16
CA GLU A 171 8.75 -16.34 -7.45
C GLU A 171 9.33 -17.57 -8.18
N TYR A 172 9.98 -18.50 -7.46
CA TYR A 172 10.70 -19.62 -8.10
C TYR A 172 9.93 -20.95 -8.10
N VAL A 173 9.24 -21.28 -7.01
CA VAL A 173 8.54 -22.58 -6.86
C VAL A 173 7.13 -22.49 -7.41
N LEU A 174 6.30 -21.62 -6.87
CA LEU A 174 4.89 -21.48 -7.26
C LEU A 174 4.70 -20.62 -8.51
N LYS A 175 5.68 -19.78 -8.84
CA LYS A 175 5.66 -18.86 -9.99
C LYS A 175 4.41 -17.97 -10.00
N ILE A 176 3.93 -17.59 -8.82
CA ILE A 176 2.78 -16.71 -8.63
C ILE A 176 3.19 -15.27 -8.92
N LEU A 177 4.48 -14.93 -8.66
CA LEU A 177 5.07 -13.63 -8.94
C LEU A 177 6.20 -13.78 -9.97
N PRO A 178 6.45 -12.75 -10.81
CA PRO A 178 7.61 -12.72 -11.69
C PRO A 178 8.91 -12.81 -10.89
N LYS A 179 9.94 -13.44 -11.45
CA LYS A 179 11.28 -13.48 -10.83
C LYS A 179 11.87 -12.08 -10.74
N GLY A 180 12.46 -11.75 -9.58
CA GLY A 180 13.08 -10.45 -9.33
C GLY A 180 12.08 -9.34 -9.00
N THR A 181 10.84 -9.71 -8.64
CA THR A 181 9.85 -8.75 -8.11
C THR A 181 10.36 -8.14 -6.81
N HIS A 182 11.02 -8.93 -5.96
CA HIS A 182 11.47 -8.50 -4.64
C HIS A 182 12.98 -8.62 -4.47
N GLU A 183 13.56 -7.63 -3.81
CA GLU A 183 14.96 -7.59 -3.39
C GLU A 183 15.01 -7.69 -1.85
N PHE A 184 15.62 -8.74 -1.32
CA PHE A 184 15.64 -9.02 0.12
C PHE A 184 16.19 -7.86 0.97
N GLU A 185 17.18 -7.16 0.46
CA GLU A 185 17.82 -6.02 1.12
C GLU A 185 16.87 -4.84 1.32
N LYS A 186 15.87 -4.71 0.45
CA LYS A 186 14.83 -3.66 0.51
C LYS A 186 13.69 -3.97 1.50
N PHE A 187 13.58 -5.21 1.97
CA PHE A 187 12.57 -5.58 2.98
C PHE A 187 12.80 -4.80 4.28
N ILE A 188 11.72 -4.46 4.98
CA ILE A 188 11.74 -3.55 6.13
C ILE A 188 11.41 -4.32 7.41
N LYS A 189 12.33 -4.31 8.38
CA LYS A 189 12.06 -4.89 9.70
C LYS A 189 11.05 -4.04 10.48
N PRO A 190 10.17 -4.65 11.28
CA PRO A 190 9.27 -3.89 12.16
C PRO A 190 9.97 -2.81 12.98
N ALA A 191 11.15 -3.09 13.52
CA ALA A 191 11.91 -2.12 14.31
C ALA A 191 12.40 -0.90 13.48
N GLU A 192 12.71 -1.08 12.20
CA GLU A 192 13.10 0.01 11.29
C GLU A 192 11.87 0.89 11.01
N LEU A 193 10.72 0.29 10.64
CA LEU A 193 9.49 1.04 10.44
C LEU A 193 9.07 1.82 11.69
N LEU A 194 9.10 1.19 12.86
CA LEU A 194 8.73 1.84 14.12
C LEU A 194 9.66 3.01 14.46
N ASN A 195 10.97 2.86 14.23
CA ASN A 195 11.92 3.95 14.43
C ASN A 195 11.64 5.14 13.50
N TRP A 196 11.33 4.92 12.22
CA TRP A 196 10.93 6.00 11.30
C TRP A 196 9.60 6.65 11.70
N CYS A 197 8.65 5.84 12.18
CA CYS A 197 7.38 6.37 12.68
C CYS A 197 7.56 7.24 13.92
N ASP A 198 8.41 6.83 14.88
CA ASP A 198 8.74 7.63 16.06
C ASP A 198 9.41 8.96 15.67
N MET A 199 10.30 8.95 14.66
CA MET A 199 10.92 10.18 14.12
C MET A 199 9.90 11.11 13.44
N ALA A 200 8.76 10.61 13.02
CA ALA A 200 7.65 11.36 12.42
C ALA A 200 6.51 11.67 13.40
N ASP A 201 6.71 11.49 14.71
CA ASP A 201 5.67 11.64 15.75
C ASP A 201 4.41 10.78 15.47
N LEU A 202 4.61 9.58 14.96
CA LEU A 202 3.59 8.56 14.76
C LEU A 202 3.78 7.42 15.75
N ARG A 203 2.70 6.97 16.39
CA ARG A 203 2.72 5.85 17.33
C ARG A 203 1.99 4.65 16.77
N CYS A 204 2.67 3.53 16.70
CA CYS A 204 2.06 2.26 16.33
C CYS A 204 1.09 1.80 17.43
N GLN A 205 -0.17 1.60 17.05
CA GLN A 205 -1.23 1.11 17.93
C GLN A 205 -1.36 -0.40 17.84
N GLU A 206 -1.16 -0.96 16.67
CA GLU A 206 -1.25 -2.40 16.43
C GLU A 206 -0.41 -2.79 15.21
N MET A 207 0.14 -4.00 15.25
CA MET A 207 0.81 -4.63 14.12
C MET A 207 0.35 -6.08 14.00
N LYS A 208 0.01 -6.52 12.79
CA LYS A 208 -0.44 -7.89 12.48
C LYS A 208 0.29 -8.43 11.26
N GLY A 209 0.58 -9.72 11.27
CA GLY A 209 1.13 -10.43 10.12
C GLY A 209 0.02 -10.98 9.22
N TYR A 210 0.23 -10.95 7.90
CA TYR A 210 -0.58 -11.67 6.94
C TYR A 210 -0.11 -13.12 6.85
N HIS A 211 -1.05 -14.03 6.85
CA HIS A 211 -0.82 -15.46 6.67
C HIS A 211 -1.68 -15.97 5.53
N PHE A 212 -1.15 -16.93 4.77
CA PHE A 212 -1.79 -17.48 3.59
C PHE A 212 -1.79 -19.01 3.64
N ASN A 213 -2.94 -19.61 3.34
CA ASN A 213 -3.05 -21.04 3.14
C ASN A 213 -3.18 -21.33 1.63
N PRO A 214 -2.17 -21.97 1.00
CA PRO A 214 -2.17 -22.18 -0.45
C PRO A 214 -3.20 -23.22 -0.92
N VAL A 215 -3.71 -24.07 -0.01
CA VAL A 215 -4.73 -25.08 -0.35
C VAL A 215 -6.12 -24.47 -0.43
N THR A 216 -6.44 -23.56 0.50
CA THR A 216 -7.75 -22.88 0.56
C THR A 216 -7.75 -21.52 -0.10
N GLU A 217 -6.59 -21.02 -0.53
CA GLU A 217 -6.36 -19.68 -1.07
C GLU A 217 -6.89 -18.55 -0.16
N LYS A 218 -6.85 -18.76 1.16
CA LYS A 218 -7.34 -17.79 2.14
C LYS A 218 -6.23 -17.11 2.90
N PHE A 219 -6.38 -15.81 3.08
CA PHE A 219 -5.56 -15.01 3.99
C PHE A 219 -6.25 -14.82 5.35
N TRP A 220 -5.44 -14.66 6.41
CA TRP A 220 -5.88 -14.22 7.74
C TRP A 220 -4.79 -13.41 8.43
N LEU A 221 -5.18 -12.65 9.47
CA LEU A 221 -4.27 -11.88 10.31
C LEU A 221 -4.00 -12.60 11.63
N ASN A 222 -2.75 -12.53 12.11
CA ASN A 222 -2.38 -12.90 13.45
C ASN A 222 -1.22 -12.04 14.00
N ASN A 223 -0.65 -12.38 15.14
CA ASN A 223 0.44 -11.63 15.78
C ASN A 223 1.84 -12.02 15.27
N ASP A 224 1.99 -13.01 14.41
CA ASP A 224 3.28 -13.39 13.84
C ASP A 224 3.59 -12.51 12.62
N VAL A 225 4.43 -11.51 12.82
CA VAL A 225 4.90 -10.55 11.81
C VAL A 225 6.19 -11.00 11.11
N SER A 226 6.56 -12.26 11.22
CA SER A 226 7.86 -12.74 10.74
C SER A 226 7.99 -12.84 9.22
N CYS A 227 6.90 -12.73 8.44
CA CYS A 227 6.96 -12.75 6.98
C CYS A 227 6.67 -11.38 6.37
N ASN A 228 5.48 -10.87 6.61
CA ASN A 228 4.99 -9.56 6.19
C ASN A 228 4.03 -9.03 7.26
N TYR A 229 3.72 -7.76 7.21
CA TYR A 229 2.88 -7.19 8.24
C TYR A 229 2.14 -5.93 7.77
N ILE A 230 1.03 -5.64 8.48
CA ILE A 230 0.34 -4.36 8.44
C ILE A 230 0.43 -3.71 9.82
N ALA A 231 0.79 -2.43 9.83
CA ALA A 231 0.86 -1.59 11.03
C ALA A 231 -0.20 -0.51 10.96
N MET A 232 -0.91 -0.32 12.07
CA MET A 232 -1.85 0.78 12.28
C MET A 232 -1.22 1.83 13.20
N LEU A 233 -1.24 3.09 12.78
CA LEU A 233 -0.59 4.21 13.46
C LEU A 233 -1.55 5.39 13.69
N LYS A 234 -1.20 6.20 14.69
CA LYS A 234 -1.84 7.50 14.99
C LYS A 234 -0.80 8.55 15.35
#